data_6ab24ca19ff48e21e7197548a97770fd
#
_entry.id   6ab24ca19ff48e21e7197548a97770fd
#
_cell.length_a   1.000
_cell.length_b   1.000
_cell.length_c   1.000
_cell.angle_alpha   90.00
_cell.angle_beta   90.00
_cell.angle_gamma   90.00
#
_symmetry.space_group_name_H-M   'P 1'
#
loop_
_entity.id
_entity.type
_entity.pdbx_description
1 polymer ?
#
loop_
_entity_poly.entity_id
_entity_poly.type
_entity_poly.pdbx_seq_one_letter_code
_entity_poly.pdbx_strand_id
1 'polypeptide(L)'
;QEWMSSLMRPSSTLSAGAFFIGVWMAFLAIINILFGAYSDGRRVNWIDFFTNGADTNSAHDVTLVFPDDIVFILLSSLLIAAGAMGMGATREDGFRGWLSGMPRERVVTSTFSTENGLGRTFASWMIVAGAAYYLMWSTLESTWVDPGVYSVMISFVMVGIGLNWIQDAKLES
;
A
#
# COMPACT_ATOMS: atom_id res chain seq x y z
N GLN A 1 -7.51 -1.87 33.20
CA GLN A 1 -6.24 -1.35 32.64
C GLN A 1 -5.62 -2.31 31.61
N GLU A 2 -5.88 -3.63 31.67
CA GLU A 2 -5.33 -4.63 30.72
C GLU A 2 -5.83 -4.46 29.28
N TRP A 3 -7.11 -4.11 29.09
CA TRP A 3 -7.67 -3.90 27.76
C TRP A 3 -7.02 -2.69 27.04
N MET A 4 -6.68 -1.64 27.79
CA MET A 4 -6.04 -0.45 27.25
C MET A 4 -4.59 -0.74 26.84
N SER A 5 -3.87 -1.56 27.62
CA SER A 5 -2.53 -2.02 27.26
C SER A 5 -2.53 -2.95 26.04
N SER A 6 -3.59 -3.75 25.87
CA SER A 6 -3.77 -4.61 24.69
C SER A 6 -4.06 -3.78 23.44
N LEU A 7 -4.86 -2.71 23.54
CA LEU A 7 -5.13 -1.80 22.43
C LEU A 7 -3.88 -0.98 22.01
N MET A 8 -3.01 -0.68 22.96
CA MET A 8 -1.78 0.07 22.69
C MET A 8 -0.59 -0.81 22.25
N ARG A 9 -0.74 -2.14 22.29
CA ARG A 9 0.29 -3.04 21.72
C ARG A 9 0.22 -2.98 20.21
N PRO A 10 1.32 -2.62 19.52
CA PRO A 10 1.33 -2.65 18.07
C PRO A 10 1.09 -4.09 17.58
N SER A 11 0.18 -4.28 16.64
CA SER A 11 0.02 -5.55 15.94
C SER A 11 0.94 -5.58 14.73
N SER A 12 1.52 -6.74 14.42
CA SER A 12 2.36 -6.91 13.24
C SER A 12 1.61 -6.57 11.95
N THR A 13 0.32 -6.93 11.86
CA THR A 13 -0.53 -6.62 10.71
C THR A 13 -0.76 -5.13 10.54
N LEU A 14 -1.11 -4.42 11.61
CA LEU A 14 -1.31 -2.97 11.55
C LEU A 14 0.01 -2.23 11.28
N SER A 15 1.11 -2.71 11.84
CA SER A 15 2.44 -2.15 11.61
C SER A 15 2.89 -2.33 10.16
N ALA A 16 2.69 -3.51 9.57
CA ALA A 16 2.95 -3.76 8.16
C ALA A 16 2.04 -2.89 7.27
N GLY A 17 0.76 -2.80 7.60
CA GLY A 17 -0.20 -1.95 6.89
C GLY A 17 0.22 -0.47 6.90
N ALA A 18 0.57 0.06 8.08
CA ALA A 18 1.04 1.44 8.20
C ALA A 18 2.32 1.68 7.38
N PHE A 19 3.26 0.74 7.42
CA PHE A 19 4.49 0.82 6.62
C PHE A 19 4.19 0.87 5.12
N PHE A 20 3.39 -0.06 4.60
CA PHE A 20 3.08 -0.11 3.17
C PHE A 20 2.25 1.09 2.70
N ILE A 21 1.27 1.54 3.49
CA ILE A 21 0.50 2.75 3.18
C ILE A 21 1.43 3.96 3.16
N GLY A 22 2.32 4.10 4.13
CA GLY A 22 3.28 5.19 4.16
C GLY A 22 4.22 5.17 2.96
N VAL A 23 4.77 4.01 2.59
CA VAL A 23 5.61 3.85 1.38
C VAL A 23 4.82 4.22 0.12
N TRP A 24 3.56 3.78 0.04
CA TRP A 24 2.69 4.11 -1.07
C TRP A 24 2.42 5.61 -1.18
N MET A 25 2.10 6.27 -0.07
CA MET A 25 1.92 7.72 -0.01
C MET A 25 3.20 8.47 -0.42
N ALA A 26 4.37 8.03 0.06
CA ALA A 26 5.66 8.61 -0.33
C ALA A 26 5.91 8.45 -1.83
N PHE A 27 5.61 7.29 -2.40
CA PHE A 27 5.69 7.05 -3.83
C PHE A 27 4.78 8.00 -4.61
N LEU A 28 3.52 8.15 -4.19
CA LEU A 28 2.59 9.09 -4.82
C LEU A 28 3.05 10.56 -4.70
N ALA A 29 3.62 10.95 -3.56
CA ALA A 29 4.19 12.29 -3.39
C ALA A 29 5.34 12.54 -4.39
N ILE A 30 6.23 11.58 -4.56
CA ILE A 30 7.33 11.67 -5.54
C ILE A 30 6.77 11.78 -6.97
N ILE A 31 5.82 10.93 -7.33
CA ILE A 31 5.17 10.98 -8.64
C ILE A 31 4.49 12.34 -8.85
N ASN A 32 3.78 12.84 -7.84
CA ASN A 32 3.09 14.13 -7.93
C ASN A 32 4.06 15.28 -8.19
N ILE A 33 5.19 15.31 -7.49
CA ILE A 33 6.20 16.37 -7.64
C ILE A 33 6.92 16.28 -8.98
N LEU A 34 7.28 15.07 -9.42
CA LEU A 34 8.09 14.89 -10.62
C LEU A 34 7.27 14.91 -11.91
N PHE A 35 6.12 14.24 -11.91
CA PHE A 35 5.36 13.95 -13.14
C PHE A 35 3.91 14.44 -13.08
N GLY A 36 3.38 14.73 -11.88
CA GLY A 36 1.95 14.91 -11.64
C GLY A 36 1.23 13.56 -11.45
N ALA A 37 0.47 13.44 -10.37
CA ALA A 37 -0.25 12.20 -10.04
C ALA A 37 -1.66 12.14 -10.64
N TYR A 38 -2.18 13.23 -11.17
CA TYR A 38 -3.48 13.30 -11.81
C TYR A 38 -3.36 13.25 -13.34
N SER A 39 -4.51 12.98 -13.99
CA SER A 39 -4.64 12.88 -15.47
C SER A 39 -3.87 13.97 -16.20
N ASP A 40 -3.25 13.62 -17.31
CA ASP A 40 -2.44 14.51 -18.14
C ASP A 40 -1.20 15.12 -17.43
N GLY A 41 -0.69 14.46 -16.40
CA GLY A 41 0.50 14.92 -15.67
C GLY A 41 0.26 16.14 -14.78
N ARG A 42 -1.01 16.42 -14.44
CA ARG A 42 -1.36 17.48 -13.50
C ARG A 42 -1.06 17.08 -12.06
N ARG A 43 -0.75 18.06 -11.21
CA ARG A 43 -0.50 17.81 -9.79
C ARG A 43 -1.80 17.74 -9.01
N VAL A 44 -1.81 16.89 -8.01
CA VAL A 44 -2.91 16.71 -7.08
C VAL A 44 -2.71 17.60 -5.87
N ASN A 45 -3.77 18.24 -5.40
CA ASN A 45 -3.84 18.73 -4.04
C ASN A 45 -4.38 17.62 -3.14
N TRP A 46 -3.57 17.16 -2.20
CA TRP A 46 -3.95 16.05 -1.32
C TRP A 46 -5.11 16.40 -0.39
N ILE A 47 -5.23 17.67 0.01
CA ILE A 47 -6.33 18.14 0.85
C ILE A 47 -7.68 17.98 0.16
N ASP A 48 -7.73 17.96 -1.16
CA ASP A 48 -8.97 17.86 -1.94
C ASP A 48 -9.68 16.52 -1.75
N PHE A 49 -8.94 15.46 -1.37
CA PHE A 49 -9.55 14.18 -0.98
C PHE A 49 -10.42 14.29 0.28
N PHE A 50 -10.16 15.28 1.15
CA PHE A 50 -10.89 15.51 2.38
C PHE A 50 -11.95 16.60 2.23
N THR A 51 -11.78 17.56 1.33
CA THR A 51 -12.67 18.71 1.13
C THR A 51 -13.66 18.51 0.00
N ASN A 52 -13.72 17.31 -0.58
CA ASN A 52 -14.56 16.97 -1.73
C ASN A 52 -14.32 17.86 -2.96
N GLY A 53 -13.11 18.32 -3.13
CA GLY A 53 -12.72 19.08 -4.31
C GLY A 53 -13.33 20.46 -4.43
N ALA A 54 -13.73 21.08 -3.34
CA ALA A 54 -14.37 22.40 -3.36
C ALA A 54 -13.52 23.49 -4.03
N ASP A 55 -12.20 23.29 -4.08
CA ASP A 55 -11.23 24.21 -4.70
C ASP A 55 -10.49 23.59 -5.89
N THR A 56 -10.95 22.47 -6.42
CA THR A 56 -10.21 21.56 -7.30
C THR A 56 -10.10 21.93 -8.76
N ASN A 57 -10.26 23.14 -9.13
CA ASN A 57 -9.65 23.54 -10.41
C ASN A 57 -8.11 23.66 -10.32
N SER A 58 -7.54 23.15 -9.27
CA SER A 58 -6.12 23.23 -8.93
C SER A 58 -5.33 22.03 -9.41
N ALA A 59 -5.52 21.62 -10.65
CA ALA A 59 -4.48 20.96 -11.37
C ALA A 59 -3.39 22.00 -11.63
N HIS A 60 -2.33 21.97 -10.82
CA HIS A 60 -1.33 23.00 -10.82
C HIS A 60 -0.18 22.71 -11.79
N ASP A 61 0.34 23.78 -12.42
CA ASP A 61 1.61 23.76 -13.13
C ASP A 61 2.81 23.84 -12.16
N VAL A 62 2.57 24.17 -10.90
CA VAL A 62 3.64 24.25 -9.89
C VAL A 62 4.07 22.86 -9.42
N THR A 63 5.37 22.68 -9.23
CA THR A 63 5.96 21.38 -8.88
C THR A 63 5.79 21.01 -7.41
N LEU A 64 5.54 21.98 -6.54
CA LEU A 64 5.33 21.78 -5.10
C LEU A 64 4.25 22.72 -4.60
N VAL A 65 3.22 22.21 -3.96
CA VAL A 65 2.15 22.99 -3.35
C VAL A 65 2.39 23.09 -1.84
N PHE A 66 2.69 24.28 -1.36
CA PHE A 66 2.86 24.51 0.07
C PHE A 66 1.53 24.98 0.69
N PRO A 67 1.12 24.44 1.86
CA PRO A 67 1.78 23.40 2.67
C PRO A 67 1.38 21.96 2.33
N ASP A 68 0.51 21.74 1.36
CA ASP A 68 -0.17 20.48 1.10
C ASP A 68 0.78 19.30 0.86
N ASP A 69 1.70 19.41 -0.11
CA ASP A 69 2.68 18.36 -0.40
C ASP A 69 3.60 18.08 0.80
N ILE A 70 3.96 19.12 1.58
CA ILE A 70 4.81 18.96 2.76
C ILE A 70 4.08 18.17 3.85
N VAL A 71 2.81 18.51 4.10
CA VAL A 71 1.99 17.77 5.08
C VAL A 71 1.83 16.31 4.65
N PHE A 72 1.58 16.06 3.37
CA PHE A 72 1.43 14.71 2.85
C PHE A 72 2.72 13.89 2.98
N ILE A 73 3.89 14.47 2.67
CA ILE A 73 5.21 13.84 2.86
C ILE A 73 5.48 13.55 4.34
N LEU A 74 5.16 14.48 5.24
CA LEU A 74 5.32 14.27 6.68
C LEU A 74 4.43 13.13 7.19
N LEU A 75 3.17 13.08 6.77
CA LEU A 75 2.25 12.00 7.13
C LEU A 75 2.76 10.65 6.62
N SER A 76 3.23 10.58 5.38
CA SER A 76 3.81 9.36 4.82
C SER A 76 5.04 8.90 5.62
N SER A 77 5.91 9.82 5.98
CA SER A 77 7.12 9.55 6.77
C SER A 77 6.78 9.05 8.17
N LEU A 78 5.77 9.65 8.82
CA LEU A 78 5.28 9.19 10.12
C LEU A 78 4.69 7.79 10.06
N LEU A 79 3.92 7.46 9.02
CA LEU A 79 3.38 6.10 8.82
C LEU A 79 4.48 5.08 8.58
N ILE A 80 5.48 5.41 7.77
CA ILE A 80 6.65 4.53 7.55
C ILE A 80 7.38 4.29 8.88
N ALA A 81 7.66 5.34 9.63
CA ALA A 81 8.35 5.25 10.91
C ALA A 81 7.54 4.43 11.94
N ALA A 82 6.25 4.72 12.09
CA ALA A 82 5.35 4.00 12.99
C ALA A 82 5.26 2.51 12.61
N GLY A 83 5.12 2.20 11.32
CA GLY A 83 5.11 0.84 10.82
C GLY A 83 6.42 0.11 11.09
N ALA A 84 7.56 0.72 10.80
CA ALA A 84 8.89 0.14 11.04
C ALA A 84 9.15 -0.09 12.54
N MET A 85 8.81 0.87 13.40
CA MET A 85 8.93 0.73 14.85
C MET A 85 7.99 -0.36 15.39
N GLY A 86 6.74 -0.40 14.92
CA GLY A 86 5.79 -1.43 15.31
C GLY A 86 6.24 -2.84 14.90
N MET A 87 6.77 -3.01 13.69
CA MET A 87 7.37 -4.29 13.27
C MET A 87 8.59 -4.65 14.13
N GLY A 88 9.45 -3.68 14.45
CA GLY A 88 10.58 -3.88 15.33
C GLY A 88 10.18 -4.31 16.76
N ALA A 89 9.04 -3.85 17.25
CA ALA A 89 8.54 -4.17 18.59
C ALA A 89 7.77 -5.50 18.65
N THR A 90 7.22 -5.98 17.52
CA THR A 90 6.35 -7.18 17.50
C THR A 90 7.05 -8.44 17.02
N ARG A 91 8.24 -8.33 16.44
CA ARG A 91 8.99 -9.47 15.86
C ARG A 91 10.35 -9.62 16.52
N GLU A 92 10.74 -10.86 16.77
CA GLU A 92 12.05 -11.20 17.33
C GLU A 92 13.21 -10.85 16.37
N ASP A 93 13.00 -11.01 15.05
CA ASP A 93 13.95 -10.65 14.00
C ASP A 93 13.95 -9.15 13.67
N GLY A 94 13.06 -8.39 14.30
CA GLY A 94 12.90 -6.95 14.13
C GLY A 94 12.45 -6.52 12.72
N PHE A 95 12.48 -5.22 12.48
CA PHE A 95 12.07 -4.64 11.19
C PHE A 95 12.96 -5.12 10.02
N ARG A 96 14.29 -5.17 10.23
CA ARG A 96 15.22 -5.60 9.17
C ARG A 96 15.04 -7.07 8.80
N GLY A 97 14.85 -7.94 9.79
CA GLY A 97 14.56 -9.35 9.57
C GLY A 97 13.27 -9.55 8.78
N TRP A 98 12.21 -8.84 9.16
CA TRP A 98 10.95 -8.85 8.44
C TRP A 98 11.11 -8.42 6.98
N LEU A 99 11.75 -7.28 6.73
CA LEU A 99 11.93 -6.75 5.38
C LEU A 99 12.76 -7.70 4.50
N SER A 100 13.85 -8.24 5.02
CA SER A 100 14.70 -9.20 4.30
C SER A 100 14.05 -10.58 4.11
N GLY A 101 13.07 -10.90 4.94
CA GLY A 101 12.27 -12.12 4.86
C GLY A 101 11.14 -12.06 3.83
N MET A 102 10.68 -10.87 3.42
CA MET A 102 9.56 -10.71 2.49
C MET A 102 9.66 -11.53 1.20
N PRO A 103 10.82 -11.61 0.50
CA PRO A 103 10.92 -12.42 -0.71
C PRO A 103 10.72 -13.93 -0.48
N ARG A 104 10.84 -14.38 0.78
CA ARG A 104 10.68 -15.79 1.18
C ARG A 104 9.27 -16.08 1.72
N GLU A 105 8.43 -15.07 1.84
CA GLU A 105 7.04 -15.26 2.26
C GLU A 105 6.29 -16.15 1.27
N ARG A 106 5.39 -16.98 1.79
CA ARG A 106 4.63 -17.96 0.99
C ARG A 106 3.86 -17.32 -0.16
N VAL A 107 3.34 -16.11 0.04
CA VAL A 107 2.63 -15.36 -1.00
C VAL A 107 3.56 -15.05 -2.17
N VAL A 108 4.80 -14.65 -1.90
CA VAL A 108 5.78 -14.32 -2.95
C VAL A 108 6.28 -15.59 -3.63
N THR A 109 6.70 -16.59 -2.85
CA THR A 109 7.24 -17.85 -3.40
C THR A 109 6.20 -18.62 -4.21
N SER A 110 4.91 -18.58 -3.81
CA SER A 110 3.82 -19.23 -4.54
C SER A 110 3.49 -18.59 -5.88
N THR A 111 3.99 -17.39 -6.17
CA THR A 111 3.91 -16.79 -7.50
C THR A 111 4.76 -17.56 -8.51
N PHE A 112 5.87 -18.15 -8.05
CA PHE A 112 6.85 -18.82 -8.90
C PHE A 112 6.85 -20.34 -8.76
N SER A 113 6.08 -20.92 -7.84
CA SER A 113 6.04 -22.35 -7.56
C SER A 113 4.64 -22.80 -7.18
N THR A 114 4.28 -24.02 -7.60
CA THR A 114 3.02 -24.68 -7.23
C THR A 114 3.16 -25.60 -6.00
N GLU A 115 4.34 -25.65 -5.38
CA GLU A 115 4.62 -26.53 -4.22
C GLU A 115 3.68 -26.27 -3.04
N ASN A 116 3.23 -25.02 -2.87
CA ASN A 116 2.26 -24.63 -1.84
C ASN A 116 0.79 -24.85 -2.25
N GLY A 117 0.56 -25.50 -3.40
CA GLY A 117 -0.76 -25.79 -3.95
C GLY A 117 -1.27 -24.75 -4.94
N LEU A 118 -2.01 -25.22 -5.96
CA LEU A 118 -2.54 -24.39 -7.06
C LEU A 118 -3.40 -23.21 -6.56
N GLY A 119 -4.20 -23.44 -5.51
CA GLY A 119 -5.06 -22.39 -4.94
C GLY A 119 -4.24 -21.20 -4.41
N ARG A 120 -3.11 -21.46 -3.78
CA ARG A 120 -2.20 -20.42 -3.28
C ARG A 120 -1.47 -19.71 -4.42
N THR A 121 -1.04 -20.47 -5.42
CA THR A 121 -0.43 -19.90 -6.64
C THR A 121 -1.41 -18.96 -7.33
N PHE A 122 -2.66 -19.37 -7.50
CA PHE A 122 -3.71 -18.53 -8.08
C PHE A 122 -3.96 -17.27 -7.24
N ALA A 123 -4.04 -17.42 -5.92
CA ALA A 123 -4.21 -16.29 -5.01
C ALA A 123 -3.07 -15.26 -5.11
N SER A 124 -1.82 -15.73 -5.21
CA SER A 124 -0.64 -14.87 -5.38
C SER A 124 -0.67 -14.15 -6.74
N TRP A 125 -1.07 -14.83 -7.80
CA TRP A 125 -1.24 -14.21 -9.12
C TRP A 125 -2.34 -13.16 -9.16
N MET A 126 -3.43 -13.31 -8.38
CA MET A 126 -4.44 -12.27 -8.25
C MET A 126 -3.86 -10.98 -7.67
N ILE A 127 -3.01 -11.07 -6.63
CA ILE A 127 -2.31 -9.91 -6.04
C ILE A 127 -1.39 -9.26 -7.08
N VAL A 128 -0.59 -10.06 -7.77
CA VAL A 128 0.33 -9.57 -8.82
C VAL A 128 -0.46 -8.91 -9.97
N ALA A 129 -1.55 -9.52 -10.42
CA ALA A 129 -2.39 -8.97 -11.49
C ALA A 129 -3.01 -7.62 -11.09
N GLY A 130 -3.49 -7.48 -9.86
CA GLY A 130 -4.00 -6.20 -9.36
C GLY A 130 -2.93 -5.11 -9.35
N ALA A 131 -1.74 -5.41 -8.82
CA ALA A 131 -0.63 -4.48 -8.80
C ALA A 131 -0.14 -4.12 -10.22
N ALA A 132 0.00 -5.12 -11.09
CA ALA A 132 0.41 -4.93 -12.48
C ALA A 132 -0.60 -4.09 -13.27
N TYR A 133 -1.90 -4.37 -13.10
CA TYR A 133 -2.96 -3.58 -13.72
C TYR A 133 -2.87 -2.11 -13.30
N TYR A 134 -2.73 -1.85 -11.99
CA TYR A 134 -2.60 -0.49 -11.50
C TYR A 134 -1.38 0.24 -12.10
N LEU A 135 -0.20 -0.39 -12.03
CA LEU A 135 1.04 0.23 -12.53
C LEU A 135 0.98 0.47 -14.04
N MET A 136 0.47 -0.50 -14.79
CA MET A 136 0.33 -0.38 -16.24
C MET A 136 -0.63 0.74 -16.62
N TRP A 137 -1.84 0.76 -16.05
CA TRP A 137 -2.83 1.79 -16.32
C TRP A 137 -2.33 3.17 -15.94
N SER A 138 -1.83 3.33 -14.73
CA SER A 138 -1.34 4.61 -14.23
C SER A 138 -0.21 5.20 -15.07
N THR A 139 0.67 4.32 -15.59
CA THR A 139 1.76 4.74 -16.47
C THR A 139 1.26 5.13 -17.87
N LEU A 140 0.35 4.34 -18.45
CA LEU A 140 -0.15 4.58 -19.81
C LEU A 140 -1.04 5.82 -19.89
N GLU A 141 -1.90 6.00 -18.90
CA GLU A 141 -2.88 7.10 -18.85
C GLU A 141 -2.39 8.31 -18.05
N SER A 142 -1.14 8.29 -17.58
CA SER A 142 -0.55 9.35 -16.74
C SER A 142 -1.45 9.78 -15.58
N THR A 143 -2.11 8.80 -14.92
CA THR A 143 -3.00 9.03 -13.77
C THR A 143 -2.75 7.99 -12.69
N TRP A 144 -2.43 8.46 -11.47
CA TRP A 144 -2.01 7.61 -10.35
C TRP A 144 -3.01 7.58 -9.19
N VAL A 145 -4.06 8.41 -9.29
CA VAL A 145 -5.08 8.58 -8.25
C VAL A 145 -6.50 8.37 -8.78
N ASP A 146 -6.66 7.54 -9.81
CA ASP A 146 -7.96 7.23 -10.39
C ASP A 146 -8.75 6.26 -9.49
N PRO A 147 -9.93 6.64 -8.97
CA PRO A 147 -10.73 5.79 -8.09
C PRO A 147 -11.21 4.49 -8.75
N GLY A 148 -11.47 4.52 -10.07
CA GLY A 148 -11.89 3.33 -10.80
C GLY A 148 -10.78 2.30 -10.87
N VAL A 149 -9.56 2.74 -11.16
CA VAL A 149 -8.36 1.90 -11.20
C VAL A 149 -8.05 1.31 -9.84
N TYR A 150 -8.14 2.12 -8.77
CA TYR A 150 -8.00 1.63 -7.39
C TYR A 150 -9.04 0.57 -7.05
N SER A 151 -10.30 0.76 -7.45
CA SER A 151 -11.36 -0.21 -7.18
C SER A 151 -11.07 -1.58 -7.80
N VAL A 152 -10.57 -1.62 -9.02
CA VAL A 152 -10.17 -2.85 -9.70
C VAL A 152 -8.96 -3.47 -9.01
N MET A 153 -7.88 -2.69 -8.78
CA MET A 153 -6.69 -3.17 -8.10
C MET A 153 -7.01 -3.77 -6.72
N ILE A 154 -7.76 -3.04 -5.90
CA ILE A 154 -8.13 -3.48 -4.55
C ILE A 154 -8.96 -4.77 -4.61
N SER A 155 -9.90 -4.89 -5.57
CA SER A 155 -10.70 -6.11 -5.74
C SER A 155 -9.82 -7.32 -6.01
N PHE A 156 -8.87 -7.23 -6.94
CA PHE A 156 -7.93 -8.31 -7.23
C PHE A 156 -7.06 -8.67 -6.02
N VAL A 157 -6.49 -7.66 -5.36
CA VAL A 157 -5.63 -7.86 -4.19
C VAL A 157 -6.41 -8.49 -3.04
N MET A 158 -7.63 -8.02 -2.75
CA MET A 158 -8.46 -8.55 -1.67
C MET A 158 -8.92 -9.99 -1.94
N VAL A 159 -9.27 -10.32 -3.19
CA VAL A 159 -9.55 -11.71 -3.57
C VAL A 159 -8.31 -12.59 -3.35
N GLY A 160 -7.14 -12.13 -3.76
CA GLY A 160 -5.89 -12.86 -3.55
C GLY A 160 -5.56 -13.06 -2.06
N ILE A 161 -5.70 -12.03 -1.23
CA ILE A 161 -5.51 -12.14 0.22
C ILE A 161 -6.52 -13.09 0.84
N GLY A 162 -7.81 -12.96 0.51
CA GLY A 162 -8.88 -13.83 1.03
C GLY A 162 -8.66 -15.30 0.69
N LEU A 163 -8.26 -15.59 -0.55
CA LEU A 163 -7.93 -16.96 -0.97
C LEU A 163 -6.71 -17.50 -0.21
N ASN A 164 -5.69 -16.70 0.04
CA ASN A 164 -4.55 -17.12 0.85
C ASN A 164 -4.98 -17.46 2.29
N TRP A 165 -5.83 -16.67 2.93
CA TRP A 165 -6.36 -16.96 4.27
C TRP A 165 -7.16 -18.27 4.31
N ILE A 166 -7.97 -18.54 3.27
CA ILE A 166 -8.70 -19.82 3.16
C ILE A 166 -7.72 -20.99 3.05
N GLN A 167 -6.61 -20.84 2.32
CA GLN A 167 -5.59 -21.89 2.23
C GLN A 167 -4.85 -22.09 3.56
N ASP A 168 -4.60 -21.03 4.33
CA ASP A 168 -4.00 -21.15 5.66
C ASP A 168 -4.93 -21.88 6.63
N ALA A 169 -6.21 -21.51 6.67
CA ALA A 169 -7.21 -22.19 7.51
C ALA A 169 -7.36 -23.68 7.22
N LYS A 170 -7.18 -24.12 5.97
CA LYS A 170 -7.20 -25.54 5.60
C LYS A 170 -5.99 -26.34 6.08
N LEU A 171 -4.88 -25.69 6.37
CA LEU A 171 -3.68 -26.33 6.89
C LEU A 171 -3.74 -26.52 8.40
N GLU A 172 -4.59 -25.74 9.09
CA GLU A 172 -4.79 -25.78 10.54
C GLU A 172 -5.91 -26.75 10.96
N SER A 173 -6.75 -27.21 10.03
CA SER A 173 -7.85 -28.15 10.24
C SER A 173 -7.43 -29.61 10.00
#